data_f99b6b3957640c6c8f286e6828a49d13
#
_entry.id   f99b6b3957640c6c8f286e6828a49d13
#
_cell.length_a   1.000
_cell.length_b   1.000
_cell.length_c   1.000
_cell.angle_alpha   90.00
_cell.angle_beta   90.00
_cell.angle_gamma   90.00
#
_symmetry.space_group_name_H-M   'P 1'
#
loop_
_entity.id
_entity.type
_entity.pdbx_description
1 polymer ?
#
loop_
_entity_poly.entity_id
_entity_poly.type
_entity_poly.pdbx_seq_one_letter_code
_entity_poly.pdbx_strand_id
1 'polypeptide(L)'
;MLHIPSIYIAESEERGRGVFTSESIDNEDIIEICPLIFIPKEQLPFLDKTIIYDYYFLMPDDSENACLPLGYGMLYNHSAEPNAEVFFDLDNNYIQIHCIQAIAAGEEIFINYQNVEAEDEKPKLWFEVK
;
A
#
# COMPACT_ATOMS: atom_id res chain seq x y z
N MET A 1 -6.83 5.61 12.64
CA MET A 1 -6.07 4.55 12.00
C MET A 1 -6.21 3.26 12.78
N LEU A 2 -6.29 2.15 12.09
CA LEU A 2 -6.49 0.86 12.72
C LEU A 2 -5.61 -0.19 12.04
N HIS A 3 -4.97 -1.02 12.84
CA HIS A 3 -4.25 -2.17 12.31
C HIS A 3 -4.24 -3.28 13.34
N ILE A 4 -4.06 -4.51 12.84
CA ILE A 4 -3.97 -5.64 13.76
C ILE A 4 -2.65 -5.56 14.53
N PRO A 5 -2.64 -5.97 15.80
CA PRO A 5 -1.45 -5.76 16.64
C PRO A 5 -0.21 -6.54 16.19
N SER A 6 -0.40 -7.60 15.41
CA SER A 6 0.72 -8.47 15.04
C SER A 6 1.61 -7.92 13.93
N ILE A 7 1.21 -6.85 13.23
CA ILE A 7 2.06 -6.36 12.14
C ILE A 7 3.15 -5.45 12.68
N TYR A 8 4.30 -5.50 12.04
CA TYR A 8 5.47 -4.73 12.46
C TYR A 8 6.37 -4.46 11.27
N ILE A 9 7.27 -3.51 11.42
CA ILE A 9 8.21 -3.13 10.37
C ILE A 9 9.55 -3.81 10.63
N ALA A 10 10.13 -4.39 9.57
CA ALA A 10 11.44 -5.03 9.66
C ALA A 10 12.13 -4.91 8.30
N GLU A 11 13.43 -5.22 8.29
CA GLU A 11 14.20 -5.25 7.05
C GLU A 11 13.83 -6.48 6.26
N SER A 12 13.52 -6.29 4.98
CA SER A 12 13.38 -7.42 4.09
C SER A 12 14.72 -7.64 3.39
N GLU A 13 14.90 -8.83 2.83
CA GLU A 13 16.21 -9.17 2.29
C GLU A 13 16.64 -8.30 1.11
N GLU A 14 15.70 -7.89 0.28
CA GLU A 14 16.06 -7.24 -0.97
C GLU A 14 15.38 -5.90 -1.19
N ARG A 15 14.46 -5.51 -0.31
CA ARG A 15 13.58 -4.37 -0.58
C ARG A 15 13.62 -3.28 0.46
N GLY A 16 14.60 -3.34 1.36
CA GLY A 16 14.66 -2.42 2.46
C GLY A 16 13.62 -2.79 3.50
N ARG A 17 12.97 -1.80 4.11
CA ARG A 17 11.96 -2.08 5.12
C ARG A 17 10.69 -2.64 4.48
N GLY A 18 10.01 -3.50 5.21
CA GLY A 18 8.73 -4.02 4.80
C GLY A 18 7.84 -4.27 6.00
N VAL A 19 6.63 -4.72 5.75
CA VAL A 19 5.64 -5.01 6.80
C VAL A 19 5.55 -6.52 6.95
N PHE A 20 5.71 -6.99 8.17
CA PHE A 20 5.70 -8.41 8.51
C PHE A 20 4.62 -8.67 9.55
N THR A 21 4.30 -9.91 9.77
CA THR A 21 3.36 -10.27 10.83
C THR A 21 3.98 -11.29 11.77
N SER A 22 3.75 -11.11 13.08
CA SER A 22 4.24 -12.05 14.08
C SER A 22 3.25 -13.18 14.37
N GLU A 23 2.03 -13.08 13.84
CA GLU A 23 1.00 -14.11 14.01
C GLU A 23 0.37 -14.36 12.65
N SER A 24 -0.20 -15.55 12.48
CA SER A 24 -0.84 -15.86 11.20
C SER A 24 -2.05 -14.94 10.96
N ILE A 25 -2.31 -14.66 9.70
CA ILE A 25 -3.43 -13.83 9.28
C ILE A 25 -4.28 -14.67 8.33
N ASP A 26 -5.58 -14.69 8.59
CA ASP A 26 -6.49 -15.48 7.76
C ASP A 26 -6.89 -14.73 6.50
N ASN A 27 -7.19 -15.49 5.46
CA ASN A 27 -7.72 -14.92 4.24
C ASN A 27 -8.97 -14.09 4.57
N GLU A 28 -9.07 -12.93 3.92
CA GLU A 28 -10.18 -11.99 4.06
C GLU A 28 -10.12 -11.10 5.30
N ASP A 29 -9.15 -11.31 6.18
CA ASP A 29 -8.98 -10.38 7.30
C ASP A 29 -8.55 -9.01 6.81
N ILE A 30 -9.03 -7.97 7.48
CA ILE A 30 -8.57 -6.61 7.24
C ILE A 30 -7.32 -6.41 8.07
N ILE A 31 -6.22 -6.13 7.39
CA ILE A 31 -4.93 -5.99 8.07
C ILE A 31 -4.75 -4.60 8.64
N GLU A 32 -5.11 -3.59 7.85
CA GLU A 32 -4.90 -2.22 8.26
C GLU A 32 -5.86 -1.29 7.52
N ILE A 33 -6.27 -0.23 8.19
CA ILE A 33 -7.05 0.85 7.58
C ILE A 33 -6.19 2.10 7.70
N CYS A 34 -5.80 2.68 6.56
CA CYS A 34 -4.85 3.78 6.50
C CYS A 34 -5.56 5.04 6.03
N PRO A 35 -5.62 6.08 6.86
CA PRO A 35 -6.11 7.37 6.39
C PRO A 35 -5.21 7.93 5.29
N LEU A 36 -5.77 8.74 4.43
CA LEU A 36 -5.04 9.29 3.30
C LEU A 36 -4.83 10.78 3.46
N ILE A 37 -3.65 11.25 3.05
CA ILE A 37 -3.42 12.66 2.83
C ILE A 37 -3.50 12.88 1.33
N PHE A 38 -4.46 13.69 0.90
CA PHE A 38 -4.67 13.97 -0.51
C PHE A 38 -3.61 14.94 -1.03
N ILE A 39 -3.09 14.67 -2.22
CA ILE A 39 -2.10 15.53 -2.87
C ILE A 39 -2.60 15.91 -4.25
N PRO A 40 -2.93 17.19 -4.47
CA PRO A 40 -3.35 17.62 -5.81
C PRO A 40 -2.24 17.41 -6.82
N LYS A 41 -2.60 17.06 -8.03
CA LYS A 41 -1.60 16.77 -9.06
C LYS A 41 -0.67 17.94 -9.34
N GLU A 42 -1.14 19.16 -9.11
CA GLU A 42 -0.31 20.34 -9.34
C GLU A 42 0.91 20.38 -8.42
N GLN A 43 0.87 19.67 -7.30
CA GLN A 43 1.97 19.65 -6.36
C GLN A 43 2.96 18.54 -6.64
N LEU A 44 2.60 17.57 -7.46
CA LEU A 44 3.45 16.41 -7.69
C LEU A 44 4.81 16.76 -8.28
N PRO A 45 4.94 17.73 -9.21
CA PRO A 45 6.27 18.05 -9.72
C PRO A 45 7.26 18.47 -8.63
N PHE A 46 6.78 19.02 -7.52
CA PHE A 46 7.65 19.39 -6.40
C PHE A 46 8.03 18.15 -5.60
N LEU A 47 7.09 17.28 -5.35
CA LEU A 47 7.33 16.05 -4.58
C LEU A 47 8.18 15.06 -5.36
N ASP A 48 8.08 15.08 -6.68
CA ASP A 48 8.84 14.15 -7.51
C ASP A 48 10.33 14.42 -7.45
N LYS A 49 10.74 15.54 -6.86
CA LYS A 49 12.15 15.85 -6.63
C LYS A 49 12.60 15.44 -5.25
N THR A 50 11.75 14.77 -4.50
CA THR A 50 12.04 14.34 -3.14
C THR A 50 11.88 12.83 -3.03
N ILE A 51 12.28 12.30 -1.88
CA ILE A 51 12.12 10.87 -1.62
C ILE A 51 10.64 10.45 -1.62
N ILE A 52 9.74 11.39 -1.42
CA ILE A 52 8.30 11.08 -1.40
C ILE A 52 7.82 10.52 -2.74
N TYR A 53 8.54 10.82 -3.82
CA TYR A 53 8.21 10.26 -5.13
C TYR A 53 8.09 8.73 -5.10
N ASP A 54 8.87 8.07 -4.25
CA ASP A 54 8.87 6.62 -4.16
C ASP A 54 7.75 6.06 -3.29
N TYR A 55 6.97 6.92 -2.64
CA TYR A 55 6.05 6.48 -1.61
C TYR A 55 4.59 6.81 -1.87
N TYR A 56 4.29 7.87 -2.60
CA TYR A 56 2.88 8.23 -2.76
C TYR A 56 2.18 7.25 -3.71
N PHE A 57 0.87 7.14 -3.55
CA PHE A 57 0.01 6.34 -4.41
C PHE A 57 -0.75 7.27 -5.34
N LEU A 58 -0.96 6.84 -6.57
CA LEU A 58 -1.87 7.57 -7.45
C LEU A 58 -3.30 7.21 -7.06
N MET A 59 -4.17 8.21 -7.13
CA MET A 59 -5.58 7.95 -6.89
C MET A 59 -6.11 7.03 -7.98
N PRO A 60 -7.06 6.14 -7.65
CA PRO A 60 -7.56 5.16 -8.61
C PRO A 60 -8.61 5.70 -9.56
N ASP A 61 -8.58 6.98 -9.83
CA ASP A 61 -9.49 7.61 -10.79
C ASP A 61 -8.64 8.28 -11.88
N ASP A 62 -9.28 9.03 -12.75
CA ASP A 62 -8.56 9.66 -13.86
C ASP A 62 -8.03 11.04 -13.53
N SER A 63 -8.07 11.42 -12.25
CA SER A 63 -7.71 12.78 -11.86
C SER A 63 -6.22 13.07 -11.91
N GLU A 64 -5.39 12.03 -11.88
CA GLU A 64 -3.94 12.15 -11.78
C GLU A 64 -3.46 12.73 -10.44
N ASN A 65 -4.37 12.87 -9.49
CA ASN A 65 -4.01 13.25 -8.12
C ASN A 65 -3.38 12.07 -7.41
N ALA A 66 -2.75 12.35 -6.28
CA ALA A 66 -2.08 11.33 -5.50
C ALA A 66 -2.52 11.38 -4.04
N CYS A 67 -2.02 10.45 -3.26
CA CYS A 67 -2.27 10.43 -1.83
C CYS A 67 -1.13 9.76 -1.10
N LEU A 68 -1.04 10.06 0.20
CA LEU A 68 -0.10 9.38 1.09
C LEU A 68 -0.90 8.54 2.07
N PRO A 69 -0.85 7.22 1.96
CA PRO A 69 -1.48 6.36 2.98
C PRO A 69 -0.66 6.40 4.26
N LEU A 70 -1.30 6.72 5.36
CA LEU A 70 -0.63 6.81 6.65
C LEU A 70 -0.52 5.44 7.31
N GLY A 71 0.02 5.41 8.52
CA GLY A 71 0.29 4.15 9.18
C GLY A 71 1.43 3.44 8.47
N TYR A 72 1.26 2.16 8.19
CA TYR A 72 2.26 1.41 7.44
C TYR A 72 1.97 1.39 5.94
N GLY A 73 0.96 2.12 5.51
CA GLY A 73 0.44 2.02 4.14
C GLY A 73 1.46 2.19 3.04
N MET A 74 2.47 3.02 3.26
CA MET A 74 3.50 3.27 2.25
C MET A 74 4.68 2.32 2.37
N LEU A 75 4.67 1.41 3.33
CA LEU A 75 5.82 0.55 3.60
C LEU A 75 5.64 -0.89 3.16
N TYR A 76 4.46 -1.25 2.67
CA TYR A 76 4.24 -2.59 2.11
C TYR A 76 5.03 -2.72 0.82
N ASN A 77 5.79 -3.78 0.70
CA ASN A 77 6.56 -4.01 -0.52
C ASN A 77 5.69 -4.63 -1.61
N HIS A 78 6.13 -4.49 -2.84
CA HIS A 78 5.42 -5.00 -4.01
C HIS A 78 5.82 -6.44 -4.29
N SER A 79 4.83 -7.22 -4.74
CA SER A 79 5.08 -8.53 -5.32
C SER A 79 4.07 -8.76 -6.44
N ALA A 80 4.50 -9.46 -7.48
CA ALA A 80 3.59 -9.87 -8.54
C ALA A 80 2.66 -10.98 -8.06
N GLU A 81 3.00 -11.61 -6.94
CA GLU A 81 2.17 -12.64 -6.30
C GLU A 81 1.88 -12.20 -4.88
N PRO A 82 1.03 -11.19 -4.70
CA PRO A 82 0.81 -10.61 -3.40
C PRO A 82 -0.05 -11.50 -2.50
N ASN A 83 0.06 -11.29 -1.20
CA ASN A 83 -0.81 -11.94 -0.23
C ASN A 83 -1.82 -10.97 0.39
N ALA A 84 -1.80 -9.73 -0.06
CA ALA A 84 -2.74 -8.71 0.38
C ALA A 84 -3.07 -7.79 -0.78
N GLU A 85 -4.16 -7.04 -0.65
CA GLU A 85 -4.52 -6.08 -1.68
C GLU A 85 -5.07 -4.81 -1.06
N VAL A 86 -5.07 -3.74 -1.86
CA VAL A 86 -5.46 -2.41 -1.43
C VAL A 86 -6.83 -2.07 -1.97
N PHE A 87 -7.74 -1.66 -1.10
CA PHE A 87 -9.04 -1.12 -1.49
C PHE A 87 -9.09 0.34 -1.11
N PHE A 88 -9.43 1.20 -2.07
CA PHE A 88 -9.64 2.60 -1.79
C PHE A 88 -11.08 2.84 -1.37
N ASP A 89 -11.25 3.50 -0.23
CA ASP A 89 -12.56 3.99 0.18
C ASP A 89 -12.53 5.49 0.01
N LEU A 90 -12.94 5.96 -1.16
CA LEU A 90 -12.81 7.37 -1.51
C LEU A 90 -13.76 8.25 -0.73
N ASP A 91 -14.91 7.71 -0.36
CA ASP A 91 -15.91 8.48 0.41
C ASP A 91 -15.40 8.82 1.79
N ASN A 92 -14.59 7.94 2.37
CA ASN A 92 -14.10 8.11 3.73
C ASN A 92 -12.63 8.48 3.81
N ASN A 93 -11.96 8.63 2.67
CA ASN A 93 -10.56 9.05 2.58
C ASN A 93 -9.60 8.11 3.28
N TYR A 94 -9.75 6.82 3.03
CA TYR A 94 -8.75 5.86 3.51
C TYR A 94 -8.61 4.69 2.55
N ILE A 95 -7.56 3.91 2.74
CA ILE A 95 -7.42 2.62 2.09
C ILE A 95 -7.52 1.52 3.14
N GLN A 96 -7.95 0.35 2.69
CA GLN A 96 -7.94 -0.86 3.51
C GLN A 96 -6.97 -1.83 2.88
N ILE A 97 -6.15 -2.46 3.71
CA ILE A 97 -5.27 -3.53 3.27
C ILE A 97 -5.92 -4.84 3.68
N HIS A 98 -6.30 -5.64 2.73
CA HIS A 98 -7.02 -6.89 2.94
C HIS A 98 -6.13 -8.08 2.66
N CYS A 99 -6.19 -9.10 3.51
CA CYS A 99 -5.50 -10.36 3.27
C CYS A 99 -6.26 -11.14 2.18
N ILE A 100 -5.57 -11.56 1.13
CA ILE A 100 -6.20 -12.32 0.05
C ILE A 100 -5.68 -13.74 -0.01
N GLN A 101 -4.70 -14.06 0.83
CA GLN A 101 -4.12 -15.39 0.89
C GLN A 101 -3.51 -15.53 2.27
N ALA A 102 -3.85 -16.58 3.00
CA ALA A 102 -3.40 -16.74 4.38
C ALA A 102 -1.89 -16.50 4.50
N ILE A 103 -1.52 -15.77 5.52
CA ILE A 103 -0.12 -15.38 5.76
C ILE A 103 0.32 -16.03 7.06
N ALA A 104 1.46 -16.72 7.01
CA ALA A 104 1.98 -17.39 8.20
C ALA A 104 2.76 -16.42 9.08
N ALA A 105 2.84 -16.76 10.36
CA ALA A 105 3.63 -15.98 11.31
C ALA A 105 5.07 -15.87 10.80
N GLY A 106 5.61 -14.66 10.86
CA GLY A 106 6.97 -14.38 10.43
C GLY A 106 7.10 -14.02 8.96
N GLU A 107 6.03 -14.09 8.20
CA GLU A 107 6.10 -13.77 6.77
C GLU A 107 5.84 -12.30 6.50
N GLU A 108 6.37 -11.84 5.39
CA GLU A 108 6.17 -10.47 4.94
C GLU A 108 4.83 -10.34 4.22
N ILE A 109 4.22 -9.17 4.35
CA ILE A 109 2.96 -8.83 3.70
C ILE A 109 3.28 -8.03 2.45
N PHE A 110 2.81 -8.51 1.30
CA PHE A 110 3.07 -7.89 0.00
C PHE A 110 1.78 -7.44 -0.64
N ILE A 111 1.85 -6.32 -1.34
CA ILE A 111 0.75 -5.84 -2.18
C ILE A 111 1.27 -5.76 -3.61
N ASN A 112 0.36 -5.62 -4.56
CA ASN A 112 0.75 -5.40 -5.95
C ASN A 112 0.40 -3.96 -6.30
N TYR A 113 1.41 -3.13 -6.54
CA TYR A 113 1.22 -1.71 -6.83
C TYR A 113 0.40 -1.48 -8.09
N GLN A 114 0.36 -2.43 -9.01
CA GLN A 114 -0.39 -2.30 -10.24
C GLN A 114 -1.81 -2.81 -10.15
N ASN A 115 -2.16 -3.42 -9.02
CA ASN A 115 -3.44 -4.09 -8.84
C ASN A 115 -4.28 -3.40 -7.80
N VAL A 116 -4.28 -2.09 -7.83
CA VAL A 116 -5.09 -1.32 -6.92
C VAL A 116 -6.54 -1.43 -7.39
N GLU A 117 -7.40 -1.82 -6.45
CA GLU A 117 -8.79 -2.09 -6.79
C GLU A 117 -9.54 -0.80 -6.91
N ALA A 118 -9.88 -0.41 -8.09
CA ALA A 118 -10.69 0.77 -8.25
C ALA A 118 -11.27 0.83 -9.60
N GLU A 119 -11.16 0.15 -10.49
CA GLU A 119 -11.71 0.22 -11.79
C GLU A 119 -11.04 -0.84 -12.62
N ASP A 120 -11.23 -0.76 -13.87
CA ASP A 120 -10.67 -1.72 -14.77
C ASP A 120 -9.23 -1.43 -15.09
N GLU A 121 -8.81 -0.20 -14.88
CA GLU A 121 -7.46 0.20 -15.25
C GLU A 121 -6.48 0.00 -14.14
N LYS A 122 -5.32 -0.49 -14.48
CA LYS A 122 -4.24 -0.62 -13.53
C LYS A 122 -3.41 0.64 -13.57
N PRO A 123 -3.08 1.21 -12.42
CA PRO A 123 -2.23 2.38 -12.40
C PRO A 123 -0.84 2.01 -12.90
N LYS A 124 -0.20 2.98 -13.53
CA LYS A 124 1.18 2.81 -13.92
C LYS A 124 2.06 2.94 -12.70
N LEU A 125 3.09 2.14 -12.67
CA LEU A 125 4.11 2.34 -11.65
C LEU A 125 4.95 3.53 -12.04
N TRP A 126 5.25 4.38 -11.08
CA TRP A 126 6.05 5.57 -11.30
C TRP A 126 7.50 5.37 -10.89
N PHE A 127 7.86 4.17 -10.48
CA PHE A 127 9.22 3.83 -10.12
C PHE A 127 9.46 2.37 -10.47
N GLU A 128 10.71 1.99 -10.48
CA GLU A 128 11.09 0.63 -10.84
C GLU A 128 10.79 -0.31 -9.68
N VAL A 129 10.20 -1.45 -9.99
CA VAL A 129 9.87 -2.47 -8.99
C VAL A 129 11.09 -3.36 -8.80
N LYS A 130 11.42 -3.59 -7.55
CA LYS A 130 12.57 -4.43 -7.20
C LYS A 130 12.17 -5.86 -6.96
#